data_4875952c1279a7833f26ed727d9600f6
#
_entry.id   4875952c1279a7833f26ed727d9600f6
#
_cell.length_a   1.000
_cell.length_b   1.000
_cell.length_c   1.000
_cell.angle_alpha   90.00
_cell.angle_beta   90.00
_cell.angle_gamma   90.00
#
_symmetry.space_group_name_H-M   'P 1'
#
loop_
_entity.id
_entity.type
_entity.pdbx_description
1 polymer ?
#
loop_
_entity_poly.entity_id
_entity_poly.type
_entity_poly.pdbx_seq_one_letter_code
_entity_poly.pdbx_strand_id
1 'polypeptide(L)'
;MMSGKAEFEWLNVRGIEIETLRRGAGRKILVLHGFQTIDQEARFLDLLARHGEVIAPSNPGFGKSPRPKDFDTVYDLVHLHLDLIDALPAGKVTLIGFSFGGWIAAEVAAACSHRLDKLVLVNPLGIKISDRETPDILDVFNKSPEEVRRRSWHDPDRFAPDFDAMADEALVVYARNREALCLYAWHPYMYNPQLPRWLARINVPVLLLWGESDGIVTPDYGRAYSRLIPGSRFELIERAGHYPEIEQPEAFVERVYGFLEE
;
A
#
# COMPACT_ATOMS: atom_id res chain seq x y z
N MET A 1 -23.18 -4.48 16.57
CA MET A 1 -23.09 -3.12 15.99
C MET A 1 -23.03 -3.30 14.48
N MET A 2 -23.91 -2.65 13.73
CA MET A 2 -23.94 -2.79 12.27
C MET A 2 -22.68 -2.13 11.70
N SER A 3 -21.83 -2.90 11.01
CA SER A 3 -20.78 -2.36 10.16
C SER A 3 -21.45 -1.50 9.10
N GLY A 4 -21.26 -0.17 9.18
CA GLY A 4 -21.74 0.73 8.13
C GLY A 4 -21.14 0.31 6.79
N LYS A 5 -21.90 0.44 5.71
CA LYS A 5 -21.35 0.22 4.36
C LYS A 5 -20.13 1.14 4.17
N ALA A 6 -19.15 0.67 3.42
CA ALA A 6 -18.08 1.53 2.97
C ALA A 6 -18.68 2.67 2.13
N GLU A 7 -18.30 3.89 2.43
CA GLU A 7 -18.79 5.07 1.71
C GLU A 7 -17.59 5.75 1.05
N PHE A 8 -17.75 6.11 -0.22
CA PHE A 8 -16.81 6.99 -0.89
C PHE A 8 -17.15 8.45 -0.62
N GLU A 9 -16.17 9.21 -0.23
CA GLU A 9 -16.26 10.66 -0.10
C GLU A 9 -15.12 11.34 -0.87
N TRP A 10 -15.28 12.62 -1.15
CA TRP A 10 -14.22 13.45 -1.70
C TRP A 10 -13.58 14.23 -0.58
N LEU A 11 -12.28 14.06 -0.40
CA LEU A 11 -11.49 14.88 0.50
C LEU A 11 -10.75 15.95 -0.29
N ASN A 12 -10.80 17.18 0.19
CA ASN A 12 -9.98 18.26 -0.33
C ASN A 12 -8.73 18.43 0.54
N VAL A 13 -7.57 18.11 -0.03
CA VAL A 13 -6.27 18.26 0.62
C VAL A 13 -5.53 19.38 -0.09
N ARG A 14 -5.53 20.57 0.50
CA ARG A 14 -4.91 21.80 -0.07
C ARG A 14 -5.28 22.09 -1.52
N GLY A 15 -6.56 21.90 -1.87
CA GLY A 15 -7.07 22.14 -3.21
C GLY A 15 -7.00 20.94 -4.15
N ILE A 16 -6.48 19.80 -3.70
CA ILE A 16 -6.45 18.54 -4.45
C ILE A 16 -7.59 17.67 -3.95
N GLU A 17 -8.53 17.36 -4.85
CA GLU A 17 -9.65 16.48 -4.58
C GLU A 17 -9.22 15.02 -4.72
N ILE A 18 -9.42 14.21 -3.68
CA ILE A 18 -9.11 12.78 -3.68
C ILE A 18 -10.32 11.95 -3.26
N GLU A 19 -10.65 10.96 -4.10
CA GLU A 19 -11.64 9.95 -3.75
C GLU A 19 -11.13 9.14 -2.59
N THR A 20 -11.92 9.02 -1.52
CA THR A 20 -11.49 8.35 -0.30
C THR A 20 -12.59 7.41 0.19
N LEU A 21 -12.21 6.17 0.44
CA LEU A 21 -13.11 5.19 1.06
C LEU A 21 -12.97 5.29 2.57
N ARG A 22 -14.11 5.38 3.28
CA ARG A 22 -14.14 5.34 4.75
C ARG A 22 -14.99 4.19 5.28
N ARG A 23 -14.54 3.62 6.39
CA ARG A 23 -15.27 2.54 7.08
C ARG A 23 -14.86 2.43 8.53
N GLY A 24 -15.85 2.17 9.41
CA GLY A 24 -15.60 2.00 10.85
C GLY A 24 -15.55 3.32 11.61
N ALA A 25 -15.05 3.27 12.85
CA ALA A 25 -14.94 4.42 13.75
C ALA A 25 -13.84 4.20 14.79
N GLY A 26 -13.34 5.28 15.42
CA GLY A 26 -12.35 5.19 16.49
C GLY A 26 -10.95 5.65 16.07
N ARG A 27 -9.89 4.86 16.41
CA ARG A 27 -8.52 5.18 16.02
C ARG A 27 -8.42 5.31 14.50
N LYS A 28 -7.62 6.26 14.03
CA LYS A 28 -7.46 6.47 12.59
C LYS A 28 -6.46 5.47 12.01
N ILE A 29 -6.89 4.75 10.99
CA ILE A 29 -6.08 3.79 10.22
C ILE A 29 -6.06 4.30 8.79
N LEU A 30 -4.97 4.96 8.40
CA LEU A 30 -4.76 5.43 7.03
C LEU A 30 -4.16 4.29 6.21
N VAL A 31 -4.82 3.94 5.12
CA VAL A 31 -4.45 2.82 4.26
C VAL A 31 -4.05 3.32 2.87
N LEU A 32 -2.79 3.14 2.49
CA LEU A 32 -2.28 3.53 1.18
C LEU A 32 -2.26 2.30 0.26
N HIS A 33 -2.99 2.41 -0.83
CA HIS A 33 -3.15 1.33 -1.81
C HIS A 33 -1.89 1.05 -2.61
N GLY A 34 -1.78 -0.16 -3.16
CA GLY A 34 -0.72 -0.58 -4.07
C GLY A 34 -0.94 -0.15 -5.51
N PHE A 35 -0.81 -1.11 -6.43
CA PHE A 35 -1.07 -0.90 -7.85
C PHE A 35 -2.54 -0.58 -8.15
N GLN A 36 -3.47 -1.24 -7.48
CA GLN A 36 -4.90 -0.96 -7.59
C GLN A 36 -5.40 -0.22 -6.36
N THR A 37 -6.42 0.60 -6.52
CA THR A 37 -7.15 1.21 -5.42
C THR A 37 -7.85 0.15 -4.59
N ILE A 38 -8.17 0.47 -3.33
CA ILE A 38 -8.82 -0.47 -2.43
C ILE A 38 -10.26 -0.71 -2.91
N ASP A 39 -10.60 -1.98 -3.11
CA ASP A 39 -11.97 -2.39 -3.41
C ASP A 39 -12.86 -2.22 -2.16
N GLN A 40 -14.00 -1.55 -2.32
CA GLN A 40 -14.94 -1.33 -1.23
C GLN A 40 -15.51 -2.64 -0.66
N GLU A 41 -15.55 -3.71 -1.44
CA GLU A 41 -16.04 -5.03 -1.03
C GLU A 41 -14.91 -5.93 -0.49
N ALA A 42 -13.67 -5.42 -0.41
CA ALA A 42 -12.56 -6.20 0.09
C ALA A 42 -12.77 -6.65 1.54
N ARG A 43 -12.70 -7.96 1.76
CA ARG A 43 -12.98 -8.62 3.05
C ARG A 43 -12.14 -8.04 4.20
N PHE A 44 -10.87 -7.74 3.96
CA PHE A 44 -9.99 -7.20 4.99
C PHE A 44 -10.45 -5.83 5.51
N LEU A 45 -11.15 -5.01 4.71
CA LEU A 45 -11.71 -3.73 5.16
C LEU A 45 -12.74 -3.91 6.25
N ASP A 46 -13.67 -4.88 6.09
CA ASP A 46 -14.67 -5.21 7.08
C ASP A 46 -14.07 -5.64 8.40
N LEU A 47 -13.01 -6.45 8.29
CA LEU A 47 -12.32 -6.97 9.45
C LEU A 47 -11.53 -5.85 10.15
N LEU A 48 -10.78 -5.04 9.39
CA LEU A 48 -9.97 -3.94 9.92
C LEU A 48 -10.83 -2.83 10.53
N ALA A 49 -11.98 -2.52 9.92
CA ALA A 49 -12.91 -1.49 10.41
C ALA A 49 -13.55 -1.80 11.77
N ARG A 50 -13.43 -3.02 12.27
CA ARG A 50 -13.84 -3.39 13.65
C ARG A 50 -12.87 -2.85 14.69
N HIS A 51 -11.66 -2.49 14.27
CA HIS A 51 -10.55 -2.07 15.14
C HIS A 51 -10.23 -0.58 15.04
N GLY A 52 -10.87 0.14 14.10
CA GLY A 52 -10.66 1.57 13.91
C GLY A 52 -11.44 2.14 12.73
N GLU A 53 -11.28 3.43 12.51
CA GLU A 53 -11.76 4.09 11.30
C GLU A 53 -10.72 3.97 10.21
N VAL A 54 -11.03 3.15 9.21
CA VAL A 54 -10.22 2.98 8.00
C VAL A 54 -10.47 4.16 7.06
N ILE A 55 -9.41 4.80 6.63
CA ILE A 55 -9.38 5.90 5.65
C ILE A 55 -8.46 5.46 4.53
N ALA A 56 -9.01 5.19 3.35
CA ALA A 56 -8.26 4.67 2.21
C ALA A 56 -8.41 5.60 1.00
N PRO A 57 -7.54 6.62 0.87
CA PRO A 57 -7.54 7.53 -0.26
C PRO A 57 -7.03 6.85 -1.53
N SER A 58 -7.64 7.14 -2.66
CA SER A 58 -7.09 6.86 -3.99
C SER A 58 -6.12 7.97 -4.36
N ASN A 59 -4.86 7.65 -4.60
CA ASN A 59 -3.86 8.63 -5.00
C ASN A 59 -4.26 9.39 -6.29
N PRO A 60 -3.83 10.65 -6.48
CA PRO A 60 -4.04 11.38 -7.72
C PRO A 60 -3.65 10.55 -8.95
N GLY A 61 -4.56 10.44 -9.93
CA GLY A 61 -4.40 9.59 -11.11
C GLY A 61 -4.93 8.16 -10.94
N PHE A 62 -5.19 7.71 -9.73
CA PHE A 62 -5.77 6.39 -9.45
C PHE A 62 -7.28 6.50 -9.16
N GLY A 63 -7.99 5.40 -9.40
CA GLY A 63 -9.45 5.36 -9.19
C GLY A 63 -10.14 6.49 -9.96
N LYS A 64 -10.92 7.30 -9.24
CA LYS A 64 -11.55 8.50 -9.81
C LYS A 64 -10.82 9.80 -9.45
N SER A 65 -9.78 9.75 -8.61
CA SER A 65 -9.02 10.93 -8.18
C SER A 65 -8.37 11.62 -9.38
N PRO A 66 -8.65 12.89 -9.64
CA PRO A 66 -7.98 13.65 -10.71
C PRO A 66 -6.49 13.80 -10.36
N ARG A 67 -5.64 13.81 -11.39
CA ARG A 67 -4.21 14.08 -11.21
C ARG A 67 -3.92 15.54 -11.59
N PRO A 68 -3.38 16.38 -10.69
CA PRO A 68 -2.83 17.69 -11.07
C PRO A 68 -1.73 17.52 -12.12
N LYS A 69 -1.58 18.51 -13.01
CA LYS A 69 -0.64 18.41 -14.14
C LYS A 69 0.82 18.31 -13.71
N ASP A 70 1.14 18.86 -12.55
CA ASP A 70 2.46 18.91 -11.91
C ASP A 70 2.71 17.77 -10.91
N PHE A 71 1.77 16.81 -10.77
CA PHE A 71 1.96 15.61 -9.96
C PHE A 71 2.50 14.48 -10.83
N ASP A 72 3.79 14.20 -10.76
CA ASP A 72 4.46 13.18 -11.58
C ASP A 72 5.54 12.37 -10.83
N THR A 73 5.74 12.62 -9.55
CA THR A 73 6.73 11.93 -8.72
C THR A 73 6.12 11.30 -7.46
N VAL A 74 6.77 10.28 -6.91
CA VAL A 74 6.42 9.74 -5.59
C VAL A 74 6.53 10.81 -4.50
N TYR A 75 7.43 11.77 -4.67
CA TYR A 75 7.61 12.88 -3.74
C TYR A 75 6.34 13.74 -3.59
N ASP A 76 5.62 13.99 -4.69
CA ASP A 76 4.33 14.72 -4.64
C ASP A 76 3.30 13.96 -3.83
N LEU A 77 3.22 12.62 -4.02
CA LEU A 77 2.32 11.76 -3.26
C LEU A 77 2.68 11.73 -1.77
N VAL A 78 3.97 11.69 -1.43
CA VAL A 78 4.44 11.74 -0.04
C VAL A 78 3.98 13.02 0.63
N HIS A 79 4.16 14.18 -0.02
CA HIS A 79 3.74 15.48 0.53
C HIS A 79 2.22 15.59 0.65
N LEU A 80 1.46 15.09 -0.32
CA LEU A 80 0.01 15.01 -0.24
C LEU A 80 -0.45 14.22 0.99
N HIS A 81 0.19 13.08 1.28
CA HIS A 81 -0.16 12.27 2.46
C HIS A 81 0.29 12.90 3.78
N LEU A 82 1.39 13.65 3.79
CA LEU A 82 1.77 14.47 4.96
C LEU A 82 0.70 15.54 5.24
N ASP A 83 0.27 16.26 4.21
CA ASP A 83 -0.81 17.25 4.31
C ASP A 83 -2.14 16.61 4.72
N LEU A 84 -2.46 15.43 4.18
CA LEU A 84 -3.65 14.67 4.60
C LEU A 84 -3.59 14.30 6.09
N ILE A 85 -2.46 13.77 6.56
CA ILE A 85 -2.28 13.41 7.98
C ILE A 85 -2.43 14.66 8.86
N ASP A 86 -1.92 15.81 8.43
CA ASP A 86 -2.06 17.07 9.16
C ASP A 86 -3.50 17.60 9.17
N ALA A 87 -4.27 17.32 8.11
CA ALA A 87 -5.69 17.69 8.02
C ALA A 87 -6.61 16.76 8.86
N LEU A 88 -6.15 15.57 9.23
CA LEU A 88 -6.91 14.69 10.10
C LEU A 88 -7.01 15.26 11.53
N PRO A 89 -8.10 14.96 12.28
CA PRO A 89 -8.24 15.39 13.66
C PRO A 89 -7.00 15.12 14.50
N ALA A 90 -6.76 15.96 15.51
CA ALA A 90 -5.61 15.83 16.41
C ALA A 90 -5.47 14.42 16.97
N GLY A 91 -4.24 13.90 16.99
CA GLY A 91 -3.91 12.54 17.44
C GLY A 91 -2.93 11.88 16.49
N LYS A 92 -2.54 10.67 16.87
CA LYS A 92 -1.67 9.83 16.05
C LYS A 92 -2.49 8.94 15.12
N VAL A 93 -1.89 8.57 14.00
CA VAL A 93 -2.49 7.76 12.95
C VAL A 93 -1.71 6.46 12.82
N THR A 94 -2.39 5.33 12.73
CA THR A 94 -1.78 4.10 12.23
C THR A 94 -1.71 4.18 10.72
N LEU A 95 -0.52 4.00 10.16
CA LEU A 95 -0.31 4.03 8.70
C LEU A 95 -0.05 2.61 8.20
N ILE A 96 -0.86 2.15 7.24
CA ILE A 96 -0.71 0.87 6.55
C ILE A 96 -0.47 1.15 5.08
N GLY A 97 0.58 0.59 4.50
CA GLY A 97 0.86 0.75 3.07
C GLY A 97 1.10 -0.58 2.38
N PHE A 98 0.40 -0.80 1.26
CA PHE A 98 0.53 -1.99 0.41
C PHE A 98 1.43 -1.71 -0.79
N SER A 99 2.42 -2.55 -1.08
CA SER A 99 3.21 -2.49 -2.31
C SER A 99 3.74 -1.07 -2.60
N PHE A 100 3.26 -0.40 -3.67
CA PHE A 100 3.56 1.00 -4.00
C PHE A 100 3.16 1.96 -2.87
N GLY A 101 1.96 1.77 -2.26
CA GLY A 101 1.55 2.52 -1.07
C GLY A 101 2.44 2.24 0.14
N GLY A 102 3.05 1.05 0.22
CA GLY A 102 4.06 0.71 1.22
C GLY A 102 5.35 1.52 1.05
N TRP A 103 5.78 1.76 -0.18
CA TRP A 103 6.87 2.69 -0.47
C TRP A 103 6.53 4.12 -0.02
N ILE A 104 5.36 4.63 -0.42
CA ILE A 104 4.91 5.97 0.01
C ILE A 104 4.83 6.05 1.54
N ALA A 105 4.27 5.03 2.21
CA ALA A 105 4.16 4.99 3.66
C ALA A 105 5.52 5.02 4.38
N ALA A 106 6.53 4.33 3.83
CA ALA A 106 7.89 4.33 4.35
C ALA A 106 8.56 5.71 4.21
N GLU A 107 8.37 6.40 3.07
CA GLU A 107 8.84 7.78 2.85
C GLU A 107 8.16 8.76 3.82
N VAL A 108 6.83 8.68 3.96
CA VAL A 108 6.04 9.48 4.92
C VAL A 108 6.55 9.28 6.33
N ALA A 109 6.76 8.02 6.75
CA ALA A 109 7.24 7.70 8.10
C ALA A 109 8.67 8.18 8.34
N ALA A 110 9.56 8.09 7.35
CA ALA A 110 10.92 8.59 7.42
C ALA A 110 10.97 10.13 7.51
N ALA A 111 10.03 10.82 6.86
CA ALA A 111 9.91 12.28 6.90
C ALA A 111 9.25 12.77 8.20
N CYS A 112 8.19 12.12 8.67
CA CYS A 112 7.32 12.63 9.74
C CYS A 112 6.74 11.52 10.62
N SER A 113 7.56 10.88 11.47
CA SER A 113 7.10 9.83 12.38
C SER A 113 6.24 10.34 13.55
N HIS A 114 6.36 11.61 13.96
CA HIS A 114 5.73 12.11 15.19
C HIS A 114 4.19 12.11 15.15
N ARG A 115 3.58 12.15 13.96
CA ARG A 115 2.13 12.03 13.75
C ARG A 115 1.67 10.56 13.63
N LEU A 116 2.59 9.62 13.59
CA LEU A 116 2.27 8.20 13.49
C LEU A 116 2.24 7.55 14.87
N ASP A 117 1.31 6.63 15.05
CA ASP A 117 1.26 5.70 16.18
C ASP A 117 2.07 4.46 15.86
N LYS A 118 1.74 3.81 14.74
CA LYS A 118 2.38 2.61 14.24
C LYS A 118 2.44 2.62 12.72
N LEU A 119 3.37 1.86 12.16
CA LEU A 119 3.52 1.67 10.72
C LEU A 119 3.43 0.18 10.37
N VAL A 120 2.58 -0.16 9.40
CA VAL A 120 2.50 -1.50 8.82
C VAL A 120 2.85 -1.41 7.34
N LEU A 121 3.87 -2.13 6.93
CA LEU A 121 4.31 -2.21 5.54
C LEU A 121 4.02 -3.61 5.00
N VAL A 122 3.20 -3.69 3.95
CA VAL A 122 2.76 -4.96 3.36
C VAL A 122 3.37 -5.10 1.98
N ASN A 123 4.28 -6.03 1.81
CA ASN A 123 5.03 -6.25 0.56
C ASN A 123 5.51 -4.94 -0.10
N PRO A 124 6.10 -3.98 0.66
CA PRO A 124 6.43 -2.66 0.15
C PRO A 124 7.47 -2.72 -0.97
N LEU A 125 7.32 -1.82 -1.95
CA LEU A 125 8.36 -1.46 -2.91
C LEU A 125 9.30 -0.41 -2.31
N GLY A 126 10.13 0.22 -3.13
CA GLY A 126 10.78 1.50 -2.80
C GLY A 126 12.26 1.46 -2.50
N ILE A 127 12.88 0.29 -2.31
CA ILE A 127 14.33 0.19 -2.09
C ILE A 127 15.03 -0.64 -3.16
N LYS A 128 16.35 -0.49 -3.24
CA LYS A 128 17.25 -1.33 -4.02
C LYS A 128 18.23 -2.01 -3.07
N ILE A 129 18.30 -3.35 -3.10
CA ILE A 129 19.13 -4.13 -2.18
C ILE A 129 20.32 -4.81 -2.85
N SER A 130 20.19 -5.13 -4.14
CA SER A 130 21.25 -5.74 -4.95
C SER A 130 22.06 -4.68 -5.72
N ASP A 131 22.99 -5.14 -6.54
CA ASP A 131 23.74 -4.27 -7.44
C ASP A 131 22.87 -3.65 -8.55
N ARG A 132 23.48 -2.81 -9.38
CA ARG A 132 22.77 -2.07 -10.41
C ARG A 132 22.12 -2.98 -11.45
N GLU A 133 22.71 -4.10 -11.76
CA GLU A 133 22.33 -4.98 -12.87
C GLU A 133 21.30 -6.05 -12.45
N THR A 134 21.20 -6.35 -11.15
CA THR A 134 20.31 -7.38 -10.61
C THR A 134 18.95 -6.78 -10.26
N PRO A 135 17.83 -7.17 -10.91
CA PRO A 135 16.51 -6.68 -10.57
C PRO A 135 16.03 -7.28 -9.24
N ASP A 136 15.68 -6.41 -8.28
CA ASP A 136 15.09 -6.83 -6.99
C ASP A 136 13.57 -6.91 -7.05
N ILE A 137 12.96 -6.17 -7.97
CA ILE A 137 11.52 -6.03 -8.16
C ILE A 137 11.20 -6.57 -9.55
N LEU A 138 10.19 -7.43 -9.65
CA LEU A 138 9.75 -7.96 -10.94
C LEU A 138 9.31 -6.83 -11.85
N ASP A 139 9.82 -6.79 -13.08
CA ASP A 139 9.35 -5.83 -14.08
C ASP A 139 8.01 -6.29 -14.66
N VAL A 140 6.92 -5.84 -14.02
CA VAL A 140 5.54 -6.21 -14.40
C VAL A 140 5.11 -5.67 -15.77
N PHE A 141 5.87 -4.74 -16.35
CA PHE A 141 5.60 -4.19 -17.68
C PHE A 141 6.35 -4.95 -18.80
N ASN A 142 7.42 -5.65 -18.44
CA ASN A 142 8.24 -6.44 -19.38
C ASN A 142 7.98 -7.95 -19.30
N LYS A 143 7.02 -8.38 -18.49
CA LYS A 143 6.61 -9.77 -18.37
C LYS A 143 5.27 -10.03 -19.02
N SER A 144 5.03 -11.27 -19.44
CA SER A 144 3.70 -11.65 -19.92
C SER A 144 2.66 -11.52 -18.82
N PRO A 145 1.38 -11.21 -19.15
CA PRO A 145 0.31 -11.17 -18.15
C PRO A 145 0.21 -12.45 -17.33
N GLU A 146 0.42 -13.61 -17.94
CA GLU A 146 0.40 -14.90 -17.26
C GLU A 146 1.55 -15.05 -16.25
N GLU A 147 2.77 -14.62 -16.62
CA GLU A 147 3.90 -14.64 -15.68
C GLU A 147 3.65 -13.68 -14.49
N VAL A 148 3.17 -12.47 -14.75
CA VAL A 148 2.80 -11.53 -13.69
C VAL A 148 1.73 -12.13 -12.79
N ARG A 149 0.67 -12.72 -13.36
CA ARG A 149 -0.39 -13.40 -12.63
C ARG A 149 0.18 -14.49 -11.71
N ARG A 150 0.99 -15.39 -12.24
CA ARG A 150 1.61 -16.49 -11.49
C ARG A 150 2.56 -16.02 -10.39
N ARG A 151 3.23 -14.88 -10.58
CA ARG A 151 4.17 -14.31 -9.62
C ARG A 151 3.50 -13.48 -8.54
N SER A 152 2.32 -12.92 -8.84
CA SER A 152 1.59 -12.05 -7.90
C SER A 152 0.78 -12.82 -6.88
N TRP A 153 0.30 -14.04 -7.19
CA TRP A 153 -0.67 -14.77 -6.40
C TRP A 153 -0.13 -16.13 -5.98
N HIS A 154 -0.49 -16.56 -4.78
CA HIS A 154 -0.29 -17.94 -4.35
C HIS A 154 -1.30 -18.88 -5.04
N ASP A 155 -2.56 -18.47 -5.08
CA ASP A 155 -3.65 -19.16 -5.78
C ASP A 155 -4.24 -18.23 -6.88
N PRO A 156 -3.57 -18.14 -8.05
CA PRO A 156 -4.00 -17.22 -9.10
C PRO A 156 -5.35 -17.61 -9.73
N ASP A 157 -5.75 -18.88 -9.68
CA ASP A 157 -7.01 -19.33 -10.28
C ASP A 157 -8.22 -18.86 -9.46
N ARG A 158 -8.01 -18.63 -8.18
CA ARG A 158 -9.05 -18.16 -7.27
C ARG A 158 -9.10 -16.64 -7.12
N PHE A 159 -7.95 -15.97 -7.13
CA PHE A 159 -7.86 -14.57 -6.67
C PHE A 159 -7.42 -13.59 -7.74
N ALA A 160 -6.76 -14.04 -8.81
CA ALA A 160 -6.33 -13.12 -9.85
C ALA A 160 -7.56 -12.54 -10.59
N PRO A 161 -7.48 -11.26 -11.01
CA PRO A 161 -8.55 -10.65 -11.81
C PRO A 161 -8.83 -11.45 -13.08
N ASP A 162 -10.11 -11.67 -13.35
CA ASP A 162 -10.61 -12.18 -14.63
C ASP A 162 -10.98 -10.98 -15.52
N PHE A 163 -10.07 -10.62 -16.43
CA PHE A 163 -10.26 -9.47 -17.30
C PHE A 163 -11.36 -9.70 -18.35
N ASP A 164 -11.65 -10.94 -18.72
CA ASP A 164 -12.70 -11.27 -19.69
C ASP A 164 -14.10 -11.11 -19.06
N ALA A 165 -14.21 -11.29 -17.75
CA ALA A 165 -15.46 -11.10 -16.99
C ALA A 165 -15.60 -9.69 -16.39
N MET A 166 -14.56 -8.85 -16.49
CA MET A 166 -14.55 -7.53 -15.89
C MET A 166 -15.40 -6.54 -16.70
N ALA A 167 -16.22 -5.72 -16.03
CA ALA A 167 -16.96 -4.65 -16.67
C ALA A 167 -16.06 -3.59 -17.29
N ASP A 168 -16.48 -2.96 -18.39
CA ASP A 168 -15.70 -1.95 -19.14
C ASP A 168 -15.21 -0.81 -18.24
N GLU A 169 -16.05 -0.33 -17.33
CA GLU A 169 -15.69 0.75 -16.40
C GLU A 169 -14.56 0.33 -15.45
N ALA A 170 -14.57 -0.91 -15.00
CA ALA A 170 -13.52 -1.46 -14.14
C ALA A 170 -12.20 -1.66 -14.91
N LEU A 171 -12.28 -2.09 -16.17
CA LEU A 171 -11.11 -2.19 -17.07
C LEU A 171 -10.48 -0.81 -17.30
N VAL A 172 -11.28 0.25 -17.49
CA VAL A 172 -10.80 1.62 -17.63
C VAL A 172 -10.07 2.08 -16.36
N VAL A 173 -10.64 1.81 -15.18
CA VAL A 173 -10.00 2.13 -13.89
C VAL A 173 -8.68 1.35 -13.74
N TYR A 174 -8.68 0.06 -14.06
CA TYR A 174 -7.47 -0.78 -14.01
C TYR A 174 -6.37 -0.22 -14.92
N ALA A 175 -6.69 0.14 -16.16
CA ALA A 175 -5.75 0.71 -17.12
C ALA A 175 -5.21 2.08 -16.64
N ARG A 176 -6.08 2.93 -16.12
CA ARG A 176 -5.72 4.23 -15.53
C ARG A 176 -4.76 4.08 -14.34
N ASN A 177 -5.03 3.15 -13.44
CA ASN A 177 -4.16 2.86 -12.31
C ASN A 177 -2.78 2.39 -12.79
N ARG A 178 -2.73 1.57 -13.85
CA ARG A 178 -1.48 1.13 -14.46
C ARG A 178 -0.67 2.28 -15.07
N GLU A 179 -1.34 3.19 -15.78
CA GLU A 179 -0.73 4.41 -16.32
C GLU A 179 -0.16 5.29 -15.20
N ALA A 180 -0.95 5.54 -14.15
CA ALA A 180 -0.51 6.34 -13.01
C ALA A 180 0.70 5.74 -12.30
N LEU A 181 0.72 4.43 -12.09
CA LEU A 181 1.87 3.74 -11.50
C LEU A 181 3.12 3.90 -12.37
N CYS A 182 3.00 3.75 -13.70
CA CYS A 182 4.10 4.02 -14.62
C CYS A 182 4.63 5.43 -14.47
N LEU A 183 3.74 6.42 -14.44
CA LEU A 183 4.12 7.83 -14.36
C LEU A 183 4.96 8.09 -13.09
N TYR A 184 4.48 7.65 -11.92
CA TYR A 184 5.12 7.93 -10.65
C TYR A 184 6.38 7.10 -10.37
N ALA A 185 6.42 5.85 -10.84
CA ALA A 185 7.40 4.87 -10.38
C ALA A 185 8.31 4.30 -11.49
N TRP A 186 8.35 4.93 -12.66
CA TRP A 186 9.15 4.42 -13.80
C TRP A 186 10.64 4.68 -13.67
N HIS A 187 11.06 5.82 -13.13
CA HIS A 187 12.47 6.21 -13.12
C HIS A 187 12.92 6.84 -11.79
N PRO A 188 13.70 6.13 -10.99
CA PRO A 188 14.13 4.71 -11.10
C PRO A 188 12.93 3.75 -10.96
N TYR A 189 13.04 2.58 -11.61
CA TYR A 189 11.95 1.62 -11.65
C TYR A 189 11.61 1.09 -10.25
N MET A 190 10.47 1.52 -9.71
CA MET A 190 9.85 1.06 -8.47
C MET A 190 10.68 1.26 -7.19
N TYR A 191 11.70 2.13 -7.18
CA TYR A 191 12.46 2.43 -5.97
C TYR A 191 13.00 3.86 -5.92
N ASN A 192 13.29 4.33 -4.68
CA ASN A 192 14.06 5.54 -4.42
C ASN A 192 15.45 5.15 -3.91
N PRO A 193 16.55 5.46 -4.62
CA PRO A 193 17.91 5.11 -4.20
C PRO A 193 18.33 5.78 -2.89
N GLN A 194 17.64 6.81 -2.43
CA GLN A 194 17.90 7.51 -1.19
C GLN A 194 17.14 6.94 0.01
N LEU A 195 16.01 6.26 -0.22
CA LEU A 195 15.15 5.77 0.86
C LEU A 195 15.87 4.86 1.85
N PRO A 196 16.74 3.90 1.46
CA PRO A 196 17.47 3.05 2.40
C PRO A 196 18.24 3.83 3.46
N ARG A 197 18.76 5.01 3.11
CA ARG A 197 19.50 5.89 4.05
C ARG A 197 18.58 6.48 5.13
N TRP A 198 17.31 6.72 4.78
CA TRP A 198 16.36 7.43 5.64
C TRP A 198 15.48 6.52 6.48
N LEU A 199 15.40 5.23 6.17
CA LEU A 199 14.57 4.26 6.90
C LEU A 199 14.95 4.16 8.39
N ALA A 200 16.20 4.35 8.74
CA ALA A 200 16.65 4.39 10.14
C ALA A 200 16.12 5.59 10.95
N ARG A 201 15.46 6.59 10.29
CA ARG A 201 14.81 7.71 10.97
C ARG A 201 13.41 7.37 11.48
N ILE A 202 12.83 6.26 11.01
CA ILE A 202 11.52 5.81 11.47
C ILE A 202 11.66 5.40 12.95
N ASN A 203 10.96 6.12 13.83
CA ASN A 203 11.06 5.98 15.28
C ASN A 203 9.74 5.58 15.95
N VAL A 204 8.86 4.96 15.20
CA VAL A 204 7.62 4.33 15.68
C VAL A 204 7.72 2.82 15.52
N PRO A 205 6.90 2.02 16.23
CA PRO A 205 6.85 0.58 16.00
C PRO A 205 6.49 0.28 14.54
N VAL A 206 7.21 -0.67 13.93
CA VAL A 206 7.02 -1.07 12.52
C VAL A 206 6.82 -2.57 12.42
N LEU A 207 5.77 -2.96 11.70
CA LEU A 207 5.51 -4.33 11.28
C LEU A 207 5.63 -4.43 9.75
N LEU A 208 6.49 -5.32 9.27
CA LEU A 208 6.52 -5.73 7.87
C LEU A 208 5.79 -7.06 7.74
N LEU A 209 4.72 -7.08 6.95
CA LEU A 209 3.97 -8.29 6.61
C LEU A 209 4.30 -8.68 5.17
N TRP A 210 4.52 -9.97 4.95
CA TRP A 210 4.95 -10.46 3.64
C TRP A 210 4.23 -11.73 3.25
N GLY A 211 3.72 -11.79 2.02
CA GLY A 211 3.22 -13.04 1.47
C GLY A 211 4.37 -14.02 1.21
N GLU A 212 4.26 -15.23 1.73
CA GLU A 212 5.31 -16.27 1.60
C GLU A 212 5.65 -16.59 0.14
N SER A 213 4.67 -16.50 -0.75
CA SER A 213 4.78 -16.81 -2.18
C SER A 213 4.94 -15.58 -3.07
N ASP A 214 5.24 -14.40 -2.50
CA ASP A 214 5.40 -13.17 -3.28
C ASP A 214 6.57 -13.29 -4.28
N GLY A 215 6.25 -13.24 -5.56
CA GLY A 215 7.22 -13.26 -6.64
C GLY A 215 7.40 -11.90 -7.34
N ILE A 216 6.71 -10.85 -6.87
CA ILE A 216 6.92 -9.46 -7.32
C ILE A 216 8.09 -8.85 -6.55
N VAL A 217 8.04 -8.92 -5.23
CA VAL A 217 9.14 -8.65 -4.29
C VAL A 217 9.25 -9.83 -3.33
N THR A 218 10.40 -10.49 -3.36
CA THR A 218 10.55 -11.75 -2.61
C THR A 218 10.60 -11.53 -1.09
N PRO A 219 10.28 -12.56 -0.26
CA PRO A 219 10.50 -12.48 1.18
C PRO A 219 11.95 -12.12 1.59
N ASP A 220 12.94 -12.45 0.78
CA ASP A 220 14.35 -12.07 1.03
C ASP A 220 14.57 -10.56 0.86
N TYR A 221 13.90 -9.95 -0.12
CA TYR A 221 13.84 -8.49 -0.23
C TYR A 221 13.19 -7.89 1.02
N GLY A 222 12.11 -8.48 1.52
CA GLY A 222 11.45 -8.05 2.75
C GLY A 222 12.35 -8.14 3.99
N ARG A 223 13.10 -9.22 4.14
CA ARG A 223 14.10 -9.36 5.22
C ARG A 223 15.19 -8.30 5.12
N ALA A 224 15.63 -7.97 3.90
CA ALA A 224 16.61 -6.90 3.68
C ALA A 224 16.00 -5.53 4.03
N TYR A 225 14.74 -5.29 3.66
CA TYR A 225 14.02 -4.07 4.00
C TYR A 225 13.92 -3.88 5.53
N SER A 226 13.51 -4.93 6.25
CA SER A 226 13.39 -4.92 7.71
C SER A 226 14.72 -4.58 8.41
N ARG A 227 15.86 -5.07 7.91
CA ARG A 227 17.18 -4.73 8.47
C ARG A 227 17.52 -3.25 8.39
N LEU A 228 16.89 -2.48 7.50
CA LEU A 228 17.10 -1.03 7.36
C LEU A 228 16.25 -0.21 8.34
N ILE A 229 15.28 -0.82 9.00
CA ILE A 229 14.39 -0.16 9.98
C ILE A 229 14.66 -0.73 11.36
N PRO A 230 15.41 -0.04 12.23
CA PRO A 230 15.75 -0.55 13.55
C PRO A 230 14.52 -0.90 14.40
N GLY A 231 14.52 -2.09 14.98
CA GLY A 231 13.41 -2.55 15.84
C GLY A 231 12.15 -2.97 15.08
N SER A 232 12.18 -2.99 13.75
CA SER A 232 11.03 -3.50 12.99
C SER A 232 10.87 -5.01 13.16
N ARG A 233 9.62 -5.46 13.09
CA ARG A 233 9.24 -6.86 13.10
C ARG A 233 8.88 -7.31 11.69
N PHE A 234 9.36 -8.49 11.29
CA PHE A 234 9.07 -9.09 9.98
C PHE A 234 8.31 -10.40 10.18
N GLU A 235 7.15 -10.52 9.53
CA GLU A 235 6.32 -11.72 9.59
C GLU A 235 5.86 -12.15 8.20
N LEU A 236 5.77 -13.47 8.01
CA LEU A 236 5.22 -14.08 6.80
C LEU A 236 3.75 -14.42 6.98
N ILE A 237 2.99 -14.26 5.92
CA ILE A 237 1.62 -14.79 5.78
C ILE A 237 1.70 -15.97 4.82
N GLU A 238 1.44 -17.16 5.37
CA GLU A 238 1.45 -18.40 4.61
C GLU A 238 0.35 -18.41 3.54
N ARG A 239 0.60 -19.09 2.44
CA ARG A 239 -0.35 -19.23 1.32
C ARG A 239 -0.87 -17.89 0.79
N ALA A 240 0.01 -16.92 0.72
CA ALA A 240 -0.27 -15.61 0.15
C ALA A 240 0.88 -15.17 -0.76
N GLY A 241 0.55 -14.54 -1.86
CA GLY A 241 1.47 -13.88 -2.78
C GLY A 241 1.64 -12.39 -2.45
N HIS A 242 1.61 -11.55 -3.48
CA HIS A 242 1.80 -10.09 -3.35
C HIS A 242 0.61 -9.36 -2.71
N TYR A 243 -0.52 -10.04 -2.56
CA TYR A 243 -1.77 -9.48 -2.01
C TYR A 243 -2.27 -10.29 -0.80
N PRO A 244 -1.49 -10.36 0.31
CA PRO A 244 -1.87 -11.17 1.48
C PRO A 244 -3.17 -10.70 2.12
N GLU A 245 -3.51 -9.42 1.99
CA GLU A 245 -4.78 -8.85 2.47
C GLU A 245 -6.01 -9.38 1.70
N ILE A 246 -5.80 -9.85 0.47
CA ILE A 246 -6.84 -10.43 -0.39
C ILE A 246 -6.90 -11.95 -0.22
N GLU A 247 -5.74 -12.61 -0.28
CA GLU A 247 -5.66 -14.07 -0.24
C GLU A 247 -5.89 -14.65 1.16
N GLN A 248 -5.48 -13.94 2.20
CA GLN A 248 -5.57 -14.37 3.62
C GLN A 248 -6.06 -13.23 4.52
N PRO A 249 -7.25 -12.66 4.28
CA PRO A 249 -7.70 -11.43 4.94
C PRO A 249 -7.84 -11.57 6.46
N GLU A 250 -8.26 -12.75 6.96
CA GLU A 250 -8.37 -13.00 8.39
C GLU A 250 -6.98 -13.04 9.05
N ALA A 251 -6.05 -13.80 8.50
CA ALA A 251 -4.69 -13.89 9.02
C ALA A 251 -3.97 -12.54 8.95
N PHE A 252 -4.16 -11.79 7.84
CA PHE A 252 -3.63 -10.44 7.69
C PHE A 252 -4.13 -9.51 8.81
N VAL A 253 -5.46 -9.44 9.02
CA VAL A 253 -6.02 -8.54 10.04
C VAL A 253 -5.67 -8.99 11.45
N GLU A 254 -5.59 -10.29 11.73
CA GLU A 254 -5.15 -10.82 13.03
C GLU A 254 -3.73 -10.34 13.37
N ARG A 255 -2.77 -10.40 12.41
CA ARG A 255 -1.40 -9.91 12.60
C ARG A 255 -1.36 -8.40 12.82
N VAL A 256 -2.11 -7.66 11.98
CA VAL A 256 -2.21 -6.19 12.14
C VAL A 256 -2.80 -5.85 13.51
N TYR A 257 -3.93 -6.45 13.88
CA TYR A 257 -4.59 -6.16 15.14
C TYR A 257 -3.71 -6.52 16.35
N GLY A 258 -3.10 -7.71 16.36
CA GLY A 258 -2.17 -8.11 17.42
C GLY A 258 -1.05 -7.07 17.60
N PHE A 259 -0.49 -6.56 16.51
CA PHE A 259 0.50 -5.49 16.54
C PHE A 259 -0.05 -4.16 17.04
N LEU A 260 -1.32 -3.83 16.74
CA LEU A 260 -1.93 -2.58 17.18
C LEU A 260 -2.21 -2.53 18.69
N GLU A 261 -2.37 -3.67 19.34
CA GLU A 261 -2.70 -3.76 20.79
C GLU A 261 -1.44 -3.83 21.69
N GLU A 262 -0.26 -3.99 21.14
CA GLU A 262 1.03 -3.87 21.86
C GLU A 262 1.34 -2.40 22.19
#